data_a5606cae74f0a25c1dfd548963eeab04
#
_entry.id   a5606cae74f0a25c1dfd548963eeab04
#
_cell.length_a   1.000
_cell.length_b   1.000
_cell.length_c   1.000
_cell.angle_alpha   90.00
_cell.angle_beta   90.00
_cell.angle_gamma   90.00
#
_symmetry.space_group_name_H-M   'P 1'
#
loop_
_entity.id
_entity.type
_entity.pdbx_description
1 polymer ?
#
loop_
_entity_poly.entity_id
_entity_poly.type
_entity_poly.pdbx_seq_one_letter_code
_entity_poly.pdbx_strand_id
1 'polypeptide(L)'
;MTDIASLVARIEKLEHELAIQQDIHQIRRIQYTYGYFIDKSQYNEVVDLFSDQGDVWFLGGIYRGKAGVRRLYIERFQTQFTQGHNGPRYGWLLDHPQLQMVIDVAPDRATAKVRGRSMMQAGLHETAKGAPRAWWEGGIYENDYVRENGVWKIKVLRYLPFWHGSFAEGWPKTPIDFIPMAKTLYPQDPLGPDALIDPPPRLWPATDTIAFHYPHPVSGKPIVLDNSRAREGFKG
;
A
#
# COMPACT_ATOMS: atom_id res chain seq x y z
N MET A 1 -52.08 -3.76 -3.06
CA MET A 1 -51.32 -4.40 -4.16
C MET A 1 -50.07 -3.62 -4.36
N THR A 2 -48.89 -4.27 -4.27
CA THR A 2 -47.60 -3.60 -4.52
C THR A 2 -47.54 -3.33 -6.04
N ASP A 3 -47.33 -2.07 -6.41
CA ASP A 3 -47.21 -1.65 -7.79
C ASP A 3 -45.98 -2.26 -8.45
N ILE A 4 -46.08 -2.72 -9.71
CA ILE A 4 -44.98 -3.30 -10.49
C ILE A 4 -43.81 -2.31 -10.59
N ALA A 5 -44.05 -1.01 -10.78
CA ALA A 5 -43.01 0.01 -10.84
C ALA A 5 -42.19 0.08 -9.52
N SER A 6 -42.90 -0.03 -8.38
CA SER A 6 -42.22 -0.09 -7.07
C SER A 6 -41.36 -1.34 -6.89
N LEU A 7 -41.79 -2.49 -7.43
CA LEU A 7 -40.97 -3.71 -7.40
C LEU A 7 -39.75 -3.60 -8.31
N VAL A 8 -39.89 -3.04 -9.50
CA VAL A 8 -38.78 -2.80 -10.43
C VAL A 8 -37.75 -1.89 -9.78
N ALA A 9 -38.15 -0.74 -9.24
CA ALA A 9 -37.22 0.18 -8.56
C ALA A 9 -36.48 -0.47 -7.37
N ARG A 10 -37.14 -1.37 -6.63
CA ARG A 10 -36.50 -2.13 -5.55
C ARG A 10 -35.49 -3.15 -6.08
N ILE A 11 -35.77 -3.82 -7.18
CA ILE A 11 -34.85 -4.76 -7.82
C ILE A 11 -33.60 -4.01 -8.30
N GLU A 12 -33.76 -2.92 -9.04
CA GLU A 12 -32.67 -2.10 -9.53
C GLU A 12 -31.75 -1.62 -8.39
N LYS A 13 -32.36 -1.18 -7.28
CA LYS A 13 -31.59 -0.79 -6.07
C LYS A 13 -30.81 -1.97 -5.50
N LEU A 14 -31.42 -3.14 -5.36
CA LEU A 14 -30.76 -4.33 -4.83
C LEU A 14 -29.63 -4.83 -5.76
N GLU A 15 -29.84 -4.78 -7.07
CA GLU A 15 -28.82 -5.11 -8.06
C GLU A 15 -27.62 -4.17 -7.96
N HIS A 16 -27.85 -2.86 -7.78
CA HIS A 16 -26.81 -1.89 -7.58
C HIS A 16 -26.02 -2.13 -6.27
N GLU A 17 -26.72 -2.36 -5.16
CA GLU A 17 -26.10 -2.68 -3.87
C GLU A 17 -25.29 -3.97 -3.94
N LEU A 18 -25.81 -5.01 -4.57
CA LEU A 18 -25.09 -6.27 -4.80
C LEU A 18 -23.84 -6.06 -5.64
N ALA A 19 -23.93 -5.26 -6.69
CA ALA A 19 -22.81 -4.96 -7.56
C ALA A 19 -21.68 -4.22 -6.82
N ILE A 20 -22.01 -3.29 -5.89
CA ILE A 20 -21.02 -2.65 -5.01
C ILE A 20 -20.34 -3.69 -4.10
N GLN A 21 -21.10 -4.64 -3.52
CA GLN A 21 -20.50 -5.70 -2.70
C GLN A 21 -19.57 -6.62 -3.50
N GLN A 22 -19.92 -6.91 -4.74
CA GLN A 22 -19.03 -7.65 -5.66
C GLN A 22 -17.74 -6.87 -5.97
N ASP A 23 -17.85 -5.57 -6.21
CA ASP A 23 -16.69 -4.70 -6.42
C ASP A 23 -15.77 -4.67 -5.20
N ILE A 24 -16.31 -4.52 -3.99
CA ILE A 24 -15.56 -4.60 -2.72
C ILE A 24 -14.82 -5.94 -2.64
N HIS A 25 -15.47 -7.04 -2.99
CA HIS A 25 -14.84 -8.36 -2.97
C HIS A 25 -13.69 -8.48 -3.99
N GLN A 26 -13.87 -7.98 -5.21
CA GLN A 26 -12.85 -7.98 -6.25
C GLN A 26 -11.64 -7.13 -5.85
N ILE A 27 -11.86 -5.91 -5.33
CA ILE A 27 -10.80 -5.01 -4.88
C ILE A 27 -10.01 -5.65 -3.73
N ARG A 28 -10.71 -6.24 -2.75
CA ARG A 28 -10.07 -6.98 -1.65
C ARG A 28 -9.20 -8.12 -2.18
N ARG A 29 -9.69 -8.87 -3.17
CA ARG A 29 -8.93 -9.94 -3.81
C ARG A 29 -7.66 -9.40 -4.48
N ILE A 30 -7.70 -8.27 -5.17
CA ILE A 30 -6.51 -7.64 -5.78
C ILE A 30 -5.48 -7.30 -4.69
N GLN A 31 -5.90 -6.65 -3.59
CA GLN A 31 -4.99 -6.28 -2.51
C GLN A 31 -4.35 -7.51 -1.84
N TYR A 32 -5.11 -8.56 -1.59
CA TYR A 32 -4.58 -9.80 -1.02
C TYR A 32 -3.63 -10.52 -1.99
N THR A 33 -3.97 -10.53 -3.27
CA THR A 33 -3.12 -11.11 -4.32
C THR A 33 -1.81 -10.32 -4.46
N TYR A 34 -1.86 -8.99 -4.39
CA TYR A 34 -0.66 -8.15 -4.29
C TYR A 34 0.24 -8.60 -3.15
N GLY A 35 -0.31 -8.81 -1.94
CA GLY A 35 0.44 -9.32 -0.80
C GLY A 35 1.15 -10.63 -1.11
N TYR A 36 0.43 -11.63 -1.62
CA TYR A 36 1.03 -12.93 -1.96
C TYR A 36 2.11 -12.84 -3.05
N PHE A 37 1.91 -11.99 -4.07
CA PHE A 37 2.89 -11.83 -5.14
C PHE A 37 4.17 -11.17 -4.65
N ILE A 38 4.05 -10.09 -3.86
CA ILE A 38 5.23 -9.37 -3.36
C ILE A 38 6.01 -10.24 -2.36
N ASP A 39 5.34 -11.02 -1.50
CA ASP A 39 5.98 -11.91 -0.53
C ASP A 39 6.81 -13.00 -1.20
N LYS A 40 6.44 -13.40 -2.40
CA LYS A 40 7.14 -14.40 -3.19
C LYS A 40 7.95 -13.80 -4.34
N SER A 41 8.15 -12.47 -4.30
CA SER A 41 8.98 -11.75 -5.28
C SER A 41 8.53 -11.98 -6.73
N GLN A 42 7.23 -12.16 -6.93
CA GLN A 42 6.59 -12.27 -8.24
C GLN A 42 6.31 -10.87 -8.78
N TYR A 43 7.38 -10.13 -9.07
CA TYR A 43 7.31 -8.70 -9.36
C TYR A 43 6.65 -8.38 -10.70
N ASN A 44 6.73 -9.28 -11.69
CA ASN A 44 6.01 -9.12 -12.96
C ASN A 44 4.50 -9.12 -12.72
N GLU A 45 4.02 -10.08 -11.94
CA GLU A 45 2.63 -10.24 -11.56
C GLU A 45 2.13 -9.05 -10.71
N VAL A 46 2.99 -8.51 -9.85
CA VAL A 46 2.70 -7.25 -9.11
C VAL A 46 2.46 -6.11 -10.08
N VAL A 47 3.36 -5.90 -11.06
CA VAL A 47 3.23 -4.83 -12.07
C VAL A 47 1.92 -4.95 -12.85
N ASP A 48 1.45 -6.15 -13.14
CA ASP A 48 0.24 -6.39 -13.93
C ASP A 48 -1.06 -6.05 -13.18
N LEU A 49 -1.02 -5.93 -11.85
CA LEU A 49 -2.17 -5.46 -11.07
C LEU A 49 -2.46 -3.96 -11.24
N PHE A 50 -1.52 -3.20 -11.78
CA PHE A 50 -1.65 -1.75 -11.92
C PHE A 50 -2.28 -1.33 -13.25
N SER A 51 -3.04 -0.24 -13.20
CA SER A 51 -3.40 0.56 -14.37
C SER A 51 -2.14 1.05 -15.11
N ASP A 52 -2.23 1.31 -16.41
CA ASP A 52 -1.11 1.89 -17.18
C ASP A 52 -0.72 3.29 -16.69
N GLN A 53 -1.66 4.01 -16.09
CA GLN A 53 -1.45 5.29 -15.43
C GLN A 53 -1.33 5.14 -13.90
N GLY A 54 -0.96 3.95 -13.42
CA GLY A 54 -0.86 3.67 -11.99
C GLY A 54 0.43 4.20 -11.38
N ASP A 55 0.37 4.69 -10.13
CA ASP A 55 1.50 5.20 -9.38
C ASP A 55 1.78 4.34 -8.15
N VAL A 56 3.05 4.34 -7.69
CA VAL A 56 3.43 3.78 -6.39
C VAL A 56 4.13 4.82 -5.54
N TRP A 57 3.66 4.98 -4.31
CA TRP A 57 4.31 5.77 -3.28
C TRP A 57 5.04 4.84 -2.32
N PHE A 58 6.36 4.97 -2.26
CA PHE A 58 7.20 4.08 -1.48
C PHE A 58 8.41 4.82 -0.89
N LEU A 59 8.62 4.71 0.40
CA LEU A 59 9.77 5.27 1.13
C LEU A 59 10.10 6.72 0.74
N GLY A 60 9.11 7.60 0.78
CA GLY A 60 9.28 9.03 0.48
C GLY A 60 9.30 9.40 -1.00
N GLY A 61 9.21 8.44 -1.90
CA GLY A 61 9.20 8.64 -3.35
C GLY A 61 7.88 8.28 -4.02
N ILE A 62 7.63 8.88 -5.17
CA ILE A 62 6.49 8.62 -6.06
C ILE A 62 7.04 8.11 -7.40
N TYR A 63 6.69 6.88 -7.76
CA TYR A 63 7.00 6.24 -9.03
C TYR A 63 5.77 6.32 -9.92
N ARG A 64 5.85 7.05 -11.05
CA ARG A 64 4.67 7.43 -11.84
C ARG A 64 4.48 6.56 -13.07
N GLY A 65 3.23 6.20 -13.32
CA GLY A 65 2.79 5.42 -14.46
C GLY A 65 3.41 4.01 -14.49
N LYS A 66 3.05 3.23 -15.50
CA LYS A 66 3.56 1.85 -15.65
C LYS A 66 5.09 1.79 -15.68
N ALA A 67 5.76 2.80 -16.27
CA ALA A 67 7.23 2.87 -16.30
C ALA A 67 7.82 3.04 -14.90
N GLY A 68 7.29 3.94 -14.07
CA GLY A 68 7.72 4.11 -12.68
C GLY A 68 7.44 2.85 -11.84
N VAL A 69 6.26 2.25 -11.99
CA VAL A 69 5.91 0.99 -11.33
C VAL A 69 6.92 -0.12 -11.69
N ARG A 70 7.28 -0.28 -12.96
CA ARG A 70 8.30 -1.24 -13.39
C ARG A 70 9.66 -0.93 -12.82
N ARG A 71 10.07 0.34 -12.82
CA ARG A 71 11.37 0.79 -12.24
C ARG A 71 11.48 0.37 -10.77
N LEU A 72 10.40 0.55 -9.98
CA LEU A 72 10.41 0.13 -8.59
C LEU A 72 10.46 -1.40 -8.43
N TYR A 73 9.53 -2.14 -9.05
CA TYR A 73 9.38 -3.57 -8.78
C TYR A 73 10.37 -4.43 -9.57
N ILE A 74 10.62 -4.11 -10.84
CA ILE A 74 11.48 -4.94 -11.69
C ILE A 74 12.94 -4.48 -11.59
N GLU A 75 13.21 -3.20 -11.85
CA GLU A 75 14.58 -2.72 -11.95
C GLU A 75 15.24 -2.61 -10.58
N ARG A 76 14.50 -2.18 -9.54
CA ARG A 76 15.01 -2.02 -8.19
C ARG A 76 14.83 -3.28 -7.33
N PHE A 77 13.61 -3.70 -7.02
CA PHE A 77 13.37 -4.79 -6.07
C PHE A 77 13.83 -6.14 -6.58
N GLN A 78 13.48 -6.51 -7.80
CA GLN A 78 13.89 -7.77 -8.40
C GLN A 78 15.42 -7.88 -8.44
N THR A 79 16.12 -6.80 -8.80
CA THR A 79 17.59 -6.79 -8.79
C THR A 79 18.16 -6.89 -7.38
N GLN A 80 17.64 -6.11 -6.42
CA GLN A 80 18.17 -6.05 -5.06
C GLN A 80 17.88 -7.31 -4.24
N PHE A 81 16.66 -7.82 -4.31
CA PHE A 81 16.20 -8.89 -3.41
C PHE A 81 16.36 -10.28 -4.00
N THR A 82 16.16 -10.42 -5.30
CA THR A 82 16.18 -11.73 -5.97
C THR A 82 17.24 -11.87 -7.06
N GLN A 83 18.17 -10.90 -7.15
CA GLN A 83 19.28 -10.95 -8.12
C GLN A 83 18.81 -11.04 -9.58
N GLY A 84 17.70 -10.34 -9.91
CA GLY A 84 17.11 -10.30 -11.24
C GLY A 84 16.13 -11.44 -11.56
N HIS A 85 15.87 -12.35 -10.60
CA HIS A 85 14.93 -13.45 -10.79
C HIS A 85 13.51 -13.03 -10.38
N ASN A 86 12.51 -13.34 -11.22
CA ASN A 86 11.10 -13.20 -10.88
C ASN A 86 10.63 -14.45 -10.13
N GLY A 87 10.52 -14.36 -8.82
CA GLY A 87 10.15 -15.48 -7.96
C GLY A 87 11.02 -15.56 -6.70
N PRO A 88 10.76 -16.53 -5.82
CA PRO A 88 11.41 -16.63 -4.51
C PRO A 88 12.90 -16.94 -4.63
N ARG A 89 13.67 -16.40 -3.68
CA ARG A 89 15.11 -16.64 -3.53
C ARG A 89 15.37 -17.39 -2.23
N TYR A 90 16.28 -18.37 -2.26
CA TYR A 90 16.72 -19.08 -1.06
C TYR A 90 17.25 -18.12 0.01
N GLY A 91 16.72 -18.25 1.23
CA GLY A 91 17.07 -17.47 2.40
C GLY A 91 16.52 -16.05 2.44
N TRP A 92 15.83 -15.57 1.39
CA TRP A 92 15.10 -14.31 1.44
C TRP A 92 13.69 -14.53 1.99
N LEU A 93 13.39 -13.84 3.07
CA LEU A 93 12.06 -13.76 3.67
C LEU A 93 11.45 -12.39 3.38
N LEU A 94 10.24 -12.39 2.86
CA LEU A 94 9.28 -11.29 2.96
C LEU A 94 7.94 -11.92 3.29
N ASP A 95 7.32 -11.44 4.37
CA ASP A 95 6.00 -11.85 4.83
C ASP A 95 5.30 -10.62 5.40
N HIS A 96 4.29 -10.10 4.68
CA HIS A 96 3.59 -8.89 5.11
C HIS A 96 2.09 -9.00 4.89
N PRO A 97 1.38 -9.66 5.83
CA PRO A 97 -0.06 -9.80 5.81
C PRO A 97 -0.80 -8.49 5.53
N GLN A 98 -1.80 -8.55 4.68
CA GLN A 98 -2.68 -7.44 4.33
C GLN A 98 -3.90 -7.45 5.25
N LEU A 99 -3.94 -6.54 6.24
CA LEU A 99 -4.87 -6.60 7.36
C LEU A 99 -5.86 -5.43 7.37
N GLN A 100 -6.99 -5.59 8.10
CA GLN A 100 -7.93 -4.55 8.54
C GLN A 100 -8.38 -3.60 7.40
N MET A 101 -8.91 -4.13 6.31
CA MET A 101 -9.30 -3.31 5.17
C MET A 101 -10.64 -2.60 5.35
N VAL A 102 -10.64 -1.29 5.07
CA VAL A 102 -11.83 -0.48 4.85
C VAL A 102 -11.85 -0.12 3.36
N ILE A 103 -12.92 -0.44 2.66
CA ILE A 103 -13.04 -0.30 1.20
C ILE A 103 -14.31 0.49 0.88
N ASP A 104 -14.15 1.63 0.22
CA ASP A 104 -15.22 2.49 -0.21
C ASP A 104 -15.23 2.57 -1.74
N VAL A 105 -16.29 2.06 -2.35
CA VAL A 105 -16.54 2.14 -3.79
C VAL A 105 -17.40 3.36 -4.09
N ALA A 106 -16.99 4.16 -5.08
CA ALA A 106 -17.77 5.31 -5.51
C ALA A 106 -19.15 4.88 -6.05
N PRO A 107 -20.21 5.72 -5.94
CA PRO A 107 -21.56 5.35 -6.39
C PRO A 107 -21.67 4.96 -7.86
N ASP A 108 -20.82 5.55 -8.72
CA ASP A 108 -20.73 5.23 -10.16
C ASP A 108 -19.95 3.93 -10.44
N ARG A 109 -19.35 3.34 -9.41
CA ARG A 109 -18.54 2.12 -9.49
C ARG A 109 -17.35 2.23 -10.43
N ALA A 110 -16.84 3.45 -10.68
CA ALA A 110 -15.68 3.69 -11.54
C ALA A 110 -14.37 3.75 -10.74
N THR A 111 -14.43 4.15 -9.46
CA THR A 111 -13.27 4.30 -8.57
C THR A 111 -13.56 3.76 -7.18
N ALA A 112 -12.50 3.45 -6.45
CA ALA A 112 -12.60 3.06 -5.04
C ALA A 112 -11.38 3.51 -4.25
N LYS A 113 -11.56 3.67 -2.94
CA LYS A 113 -10.49 3.93 -1.97
C LYS A 113 -10.39 2.78 -0.99
N VAL A 114 -9.15 2.47 -0.60
CA VAL A 114 -8.88 1.36 0.32
C VAL A 114 -7.87 1.79 1.35
N ARG A 115 -8.23 1.64 2.62
CA ARG A 115 -7.29 1.68 3.74
C ARG A 115 -7.02 0.26 4.20
N GLY A 116 -5.75 -0.12 4.27
CA GLY A 116 -5.31 -1.39 4.81
C GLY A 116 -4.12 -1.23 5.74
N ARG A 117 -3.82 -2.25 6.50
CA ARG A 117 -2.62 -2.30 7.35
C ARG A 117 -1.76 -3.47 6.90
N SER A 118 -0.43 -3.31 6.98
CA SER A 118 0.46 -4.45 6.98
C SER A 118 1.38 -4.46 8.19
N MET A 119 1.79 -5.65 8.56
CA MET A 119 2.87 -5.90 9.52
C MET A 119 3.86 -6.81 8.82
N MET A 120 5.05 -6.30 8.52
CA MET A 120 6.02 -6.97 7.67
C MET A 120 7.14 -7.58 8.51
N GLN A 121 7.50 -8.81 8.19
CA GLN A 121 8.75 -9.46 8.55
C GLN A 121 9.58 -9.60 7.29
N ALA A 122 10.82 -9.14 7.34
CA ALA A 122 11.72 -9.27 6.19
C ALA A 122 13.14 -9.62 6.64
N GLY A 123 13.87 -10.32 5.79
CA GLY A 123 15.23 -10.64 6.13
C GLY A 123 15.96 -11.55 5.15
N LEU A 124 17.27 -11.64 5.35
CA LEU A 124 18.15 -12.56 4.65
C LEU A 124 18.81 -13.49 5.68
N HIS A 125 18.58 -14.80 5.52
CA HIS A 125 19.14 -15.82 6.39
C HIS A 125 20.66 -15.91 6.25
N GLU A 126 21.37 -16.23 7.35
CA GLU A 126 22.83 -16.33 7.37
C GLU A 126 23.43 -17.36 6.39
N THR A 127 22.67 -18.41 6.05
CA THR A 127 23.09 -19.42 5.06
C THR A 127 22.93 -18.95 3.62
N ALA A 128 22.30 -17.80 3.38
CA ALA A 128 22.15 -17.24 2.04
C ALA A 128 23.35 -16.37 1.68
N LYS A 129 23.60 -16.21 0.37
CA LYS A 129 24.64 -15.27 -0.09
C LYS A 129 24.24 -13.82 0.22
N GLY A 130 25.03 -13.14 1.04
CA GLY A 130 24.85 -11.75 1.46
C GLY A 130 25.01 -11.62 2.98
N ALA A 131 25.01 -10.37 3.49
CA ALA A 131 25.04 -10.13 4.93
C ALA A 131 23.68 -10.45 5.55
N PRO A 132 23.62 -11.24 6.63
CA PRO A 132 22.40 -11.53 7.34
C PRO A 132 21.74 -10.24 7.84
N ARG A 133 20.43 -10.12 7.64
CA ARG A 133 19.64 -8.97 8.11
C ARG A 133 18.22 -9.41 8.36
N ALA A 134 17.62 -8.96 9.45
CA ALA A 134 16.21 -9.15 9.72
C ALA A 134 15.62 -7.90 10.34
N TRP A 135 14.39 -7.57 9.95
CA TRP A 135 13.67 -6.41 10.49
C TRP A 135 12.16 -6.60 10.41
N TRP A 136 11.47 -5.78 11.15
CA TRP A 136 10.03 -5.66 11.20
C TRP A 136 9.63 -4.26 10.76
N GLU A 137 8.44 -4.17 10.19
CA GLU A 137 7.90 -2.90 9.71
C GLU A 137 6.39 -2.88 9.81
N GLY A 138 5.83 -1.76 10.25
CA GLY A 138 4.41 -1.51 10.21
C GLY A 138 4.08 -0.42 9.18
N GLY A 139 3.11 -0.70 8.32
CA GLY A 139 2.68 0.24 7.29
C GLY A 139 1.16 0.33 7.16
N ILE A 140 0.73 1.46 6.63
CA ILE A 140 -0.64 1.71 6.20
C ILE A 140 -0.65 1.80 4.68
N TYR A 141 -1.58 1.10 4.05
CA TYR A 141 -1.97 1.33 2.66
C TYR A 141 -3.12 2.32 2.62
N GLU A 142 -3.00 3.36 1.80
CA GLU A 142 -4.07 4.29 1.41
C GLU A 142 -4.12 4.31 -0.11
N ASN A 143 -4.84 3.37 -0.69
CA ASN A 143 -4.80 3.07 -2.11
C ASN A 143 -6.02 3.60 -2.84
N ASP A 144 -5.81 4.01 -4.10
CA ASP A 144 -6.89 4.27 -5.05
C ASP A 144 -6.96 3.13 -6.08
N TYR A 145 -8.17 2.73 -6.41
CA TYR A 145 -8.48 1.75 -7.45
C TYR A 145 -9.31 2.39 -8.55
N VAL A 146 -9.17 1.87 -9.75
CA VAL A 146 -9.93 2.31 -10.93
C VAL A 146 -10.48 1.09 -11.67
N ARG A 147 -11.67 1.22 -12.25
CA ARG A 147 -12.28 0.19 -13.09
C ARG A 147 -12.09 0.56 -14.56
N GLU A 148 -11.25 -0.19 -15.26
CA GLU A 148 -10.95 -0.01 -16.68
C GLU A 148 -11.48 -1.20 -17.47
N ASN A 149 -12.30 -0.96 -18.48
CA ASN A 149 -12.90 -2.01 -19.31
C ASN A 149 -13.58 -3.13 -18.49
N GLY A 150 -14.25 -2.76 -17.41
CA GLY A 150 -14.94 -3.70 -16.52
C GLY A 150 -14.04 -4.40 -15.49
N VAL A 151 -12.73 -4.16 -15.49
CA VAL A 151 -11.76 -4.81 -14.59
C VAL A 151 -11.19 -3.79 -13.59
N TRP A 152 -11.19 -4.12 -12.32
CA TRP A 152 -10.55 -3.32 -11.28
C TRP A 152 -9.03 -3.46 -11.35
N LYS A 153 -8.32 -2.34 -11.17
CA LYS A 153 -6.86 -2.24 -11.14
C LYS A 153 -6.40 -1.26 -10.06
N ILE A 154 -5.15 -1.39 -9.62
CA ILE A 154 -4.54 -0.42 -8.72
C ILE A 154 -4.23 0.85 -9.51
N LYS A 155 -4.82 1.99 -9.10
CA LYS A 155 -4.53 3.30 -9.66
C LYS A 155 -3.40 4.00 -8.92
N VAL A 156 -3.45 3.99 -7.59
CA VAL A 156 -2.35 4.49 -6.76
C VAL A 156 -2.19 3.54 -5.58
N LEU A 157 -1.01 2.97 -5.44
CA LEU A 157 -0.61 2.24 -4.24
C LEU A 157 0.23 3.17 -3.38
N ARG A 158 -0.29 3.56 -2.20
CA ARG A 158 0.45 4.34 -1.22
C ARG A 158 0.79 3.45 -0.03
N TYR A 159 2.04 3.01 0.02
CA TYR A 159 2.57 2.35 1.20
C TYR A 159 3.23 3.40 2.10
N LEU A 160 2.64 3.62 3.25
CA LEU A 160 3.04 4.62 4.24
C LEU A 160 3.55 3.89 5.49
N PRO A 161 4.85 3.58 5.57
CA PRO A 161 5.42 3.00 6.78
C PRO A 161 5.32 4.03 7.90
N PHE A 162 5.08 3.56 9.14
CA PHE A 162 5.04 4.42 10.31
C PHE A 162 6.00 3.98 11.41
N TRP A 163 6.56 2.77 11.33
CA TRP A 163 7.67 2.32 12.18
C TRP A 163 8.50 1.25 11.49
N HIS A 164 9.79 1.23 11.84
CA HIS A 164 10.72 0.15 11.53
C HIS A 164 11.33 -0.38 12.81
N GLY A 165 11.71 -1.65 12.83
CA GLY A 165 12.38 -2.27 13.95
C GLY A 165 13.40 -3.29 13.48
N SER A 166 14.68 -3.09 13.80
CA SER A 166 15.70 -4.14 13.70
C SER A 166 15.26 -5.34 14.53
N PHE A 167 15.41 -6.56 14.01
CA PHE A 167 15.07 -7.75 14.78
C PHE A 167 15.90 -7.87 16.07
N ALA A 168 17.16 -7.48 16.01
CA ALA A 168 18.08 -7.60 17.14
C ALA A 168 17.80 -6.59 18.27
N GLU A 169 17.41 -5.35 17.91
CA GLU A 169 17.27 -4.26 18.89
C GLU A 169 15.81 -3.91 19.17
N GLY A 170 14.89 -4.31 18.27
CA GLY A 170 13.49 -3.95 18.31
C GLY A 170 13.23 -2.47 17.99
N TRP A 171 11.97 -2.11 17.82
CA TRP A 171 11.55 -0.75 17.42
C TRP A 171 11.95 0.37 18.42
N PRO A 172 12.08 0.15 19.77
CA PRO A 172 12.44 1.23 20.69
C PRO A 172 13.88 1.75 20.52
N LYS A 173 14.77 0.95 19.94
CA LYS A 173 16.20 1.27 19.78
C LYS A 173 16.64 1.39 18.33
N THR A 174 15.76 1.09 17.38
CA THR A 174 16.07 1.18 15.96
C THR A 174 16.21 2.66 15.55
N PRO A 175 17.33 3.07 14.90
CA PRO A 175 17.47 4.42 14.39
C PRO A 175 16.39 4.80 13.39
N ILE A 176 15.97 6.07 13.37
CA ILE A 176 14.89 6.57 12.48
C ILE A 176 15.22 6.33 11.00
N ASP A 177 16.50 6.44 10.63
CA ASP A 177 17.00 6.24 9.26
C ASP A 177 17.46 4.81 8.96
N PHE A 178 17.07 3.84 9.78
CA PHE A 178 17.39 2.41 9.60
C PHE A 178 17.02 1.90 8.19
N ILE A 179 15.88 2.35 7.66
CA ILE A 179 15.51 2.22 6.25
C ILE A 179 15.40 3.63 5.68
N PRO A 180 16.36 4.06 4.82
CA PRO A 180 16.43 5.44 4.36
C PRO A 180 15.29 5.75 3.38
N MET A 181 14.75 6.96 3.48
CA MET A 181 13.83 7.53 2.50
C MET A 181 14.57 7.93 1.22
N ALA A 182 13.84 7.93 0.10
CA ALA A 182 14.34 8.44 -1.19
C ALA A 182 14.76 9.93 -1.06
N LYS A 183 15.89 10.28 -1.64
CA LYS A 183 16.43 11.66 -1.64
C LYS A 183 16.78 12.15 -3.04
N THR A 184 16.99 11.24 -3.98
CA THR A 184 17.43 11.54 -5.36
C THR A 184 16.36 11.04 -6.33
N LEU A 185 16.08 11.86 -7.32
CA LEU A 185 15.07 11.58 -8.35
C LEU A 185 15.68 10.85 -9.55
N TYR A 186 14.82 10.19 -10.31
CA TYR A 186 15.12 9.79 -11.69
C TYR A 186 15.24 11.04 -12.57
N PRO A 187 16.19 11.13 -13.53
CA PRO A 187 17.16 10.09 -13.90
C PRO A 187 18.51 10.14 -13.16
N GLN A 188 18.74 11.06 -12.22
CA GLN A 188 20.01 11.15 -11.47
C GLN A 188 20.28 9.89 -10.65
N ASP A 189 19.22 9.32 -10.05
CA ASP A 189 19.20 7.93 -9.58
C ASP A 189 18.42 7.11 -10.61
N PRO A 190 19.06 6.22 -11.40
CA PRO A 190 18.37 5.42 -12.40
C PRO A 190 17.24 4.53 -11.84
N LEU A 191 17.29 4.21 -10.53
CA LEU A 191 16.29 3.45 -9.80
C LEU A 191 15.40 4.33 -8.91
N GLY A 192 15.59 5.64 -8.96
CA GLY A 192 14.91 6.63 -8.14
C GLY A 192 13.45 6.87 -8.55
N PRO A 193 12.69 7.53 -7.67
CA PRO A 193 11.32 7.96 -7.95
C PRO A 193 11.28 9.15 -8.91
N ASP A 194 10.12 9.40 -9.50
CA ASP A 194 9.87 10.55 -10.38
C ASP A 194 9.59 11.84 -9.60
N ALA A 195 9.17 11.72 -8.33
CA ALA A 195 8.96 12.84 -7.42
C ALA A 195 9.18 12.40 -5.96
N LEU A 196 9.44 13.36 -5.09
CA LEU A 196 9.43 13.12 -3.64
C LEU A 196 8.07 13.47 -3.05
N ILE A 197 7.72 12.79 -1.97
CA ILE A 197 6.54 13.11 -1.14
C ILE A 197 6.89 14.31 -0.28
N ASP A 198 6.08 15.37 -0.34
CA ASP A 198 6.27 16.58 0.46
C ASP A 198 4.98 16.92 1.22
N PRO A 199 5.03 17.03 2.57
CA PRO A 199 6.15 16.70 3.44
C PRO A 199 6.44 15.19 3.45
N PRO A 200 7.70 14.76 3.71
CA PRO A 200 8.04 13.35 3.79
C PRO A 200 7.31 12.67 4.95
N PRO A 201 6.95 11.37 4.80
CA PRO A 201 6.35 10.58 5.87
C PRO A 201 7.25 10.59 7.12
N ARG A 202 6.62 10.67 8.29
CA ARG A 202 7.33 10.58 9.56
C ARG A 202 7.17 9.20 10.14
N LEU A 203 8.27 8.69 10.66
CA LEU A 203 8.34 7.36 11.28
C LEU A 203 8.44 7.49 12.79
N TRP A 204 8.12 6.40 13.47
CA TRP A 204 8.40 6.25 14.91
C TRP A 204 9.84 6.75 15.25
N PRO A 205 10.00 7.56 16.32
CA PRO A 205 9.07 7.81 17.42
C PRO A 205 7.96 8.84 17.16
N ALA A 206 7.88 9.49 15.99
CA ALA A 206 6.70 10.27 15.65
C ALA A 206 5.50 9.32 15.41
N THR A 207 4.31 9.75 15.85
CA THR A 207 3.09 8.94 15.82
C THR A 207 1.94 9.64 15.10
N ASP A 208 2.28 10.41 14.06
CA ASP A 208 1.31 11.12 13.25
C ASP A 208 0.21 10.18 12.72
N THR A 209 -1.02 10.60 12.85
CA THR A 209 -2.15 9.88 12.27
C THR A 209 -2.23 10.16 10.78
N ILE A 210 -2.17 9.11 9.97
CA ILE A 210 -2.42 9.20 8.53
C ILE A 210 -3.91 9.48 8.30
N ALA A 211 -4.21 10.47 7.46
CA ALA A 211 -5.58 10.89 7.18
C ALA A 211 -6.47 9.72 6.71
N PHE A 212 -7.71 9.70 7.19
CA PHE A 212 -8.73 8.73 6.77
C PHE A 212 -9.42 9.22 5.51
N HIS A 213 -9.67 8.33 4.55
CA HIS A 213 -10.46 8.66 3.36
C HIS A 213 -11.97 8.58 3.59
N TYR A 214 -12.40 8.10 4.74
CA TYR A 214 -13.80 7.89 5.12
C TYR A 214 -14.17 8.68 6.38
N PRO A 215 -15.45 9.03 6.55
CA PRO A 215 -15.96 9.65 7.77
C PRO A 215 -16.11 8.63 8.90
N HIS A 216 -16.42 9.11 10.09
CA HIS A 216 -16.71 8.25 11.24
C HIS A 216 -17.93 7.36 10.96
N PRO A 217 -17.81 6.02 11.03
CA PRO A 217 -18.81 5.09 10.49
C PRO A 217 -20.16 5.09 11.24
N VAL A 218 -20.19 5.56 12.49
CA VAL A 218 -21.43 5.64 13.28
C VAL A 218 -22.10 7.01 13.16
N SER A 219 -21.32 8.10 13.23
CA SER A 219 -21.86 9.46 13.25
C SER A 219 -21.94 10.12 11.88
N GLY A 220 -21.26 9.59 10.86
CA GLY A 220 -21.15 10.19 9.54
C GLY A 220 -20.31 11.49 9.49
N LYS A 221 -19.75 11.93 10.63
CA LYS A 221 -19.00 13.19 10.69
C LYS A 221 -17.58 13.03 10.18
N PRO A 222 -16.98 14.06 9.56
CA PRO A 222 -15.56 14.06 9.24
C PRO A 222 -14.70 13.77 10.47
N ILE A 223 -13.62 13.02 10.29
CA ILE A 223 -12.65 12.75 11.35
C ILE A 223 -11.66 13.90 11.38
N VAL A 224 -11.64 14.63 12.50
CA VAL A 224 -10.69 15.72 12.73
C VAL A 224 -9.42 15.13 13.33
N LEU A 225 -8.27 15.39 12.71
CA LEU A 225 -6.97 14.91 13.17
C LEU A 225 -6.27 15.99 13.97
N ASP A 226 -5.76 15.61 15.15
CA ASP A 226 -4.84 16.42 15.94
C ASP A 226 -3.53 15.65 16.11
N ASN A 227 -2.50 16.08 15.39
CA ASN A 227 -1.14 15.53 15.44
C ASN A 227 -0.20 16.42 16.29
N SER A 228 -0.71 17.38 17.06
CA SER A 228 0.11 18.33 17.83
C SER A 228 1.00 17.64 18.86
N ARG A 229 0.54 16.52 19.42
CA ARG A 229 1.27 15.71 20.42
C ARG A 229 2.06 14.54 19.84
N ALA A 230 1.97 14.35 18.52
CA ALA A 230 2.58 13.19 17.86
C ALA A 230 4.10 13.31 17.64
N ARG A 231 4.71 14.43 18.04
CA ARG A 231 6.08 14.82 17.69
C ARG A 231 6.89 15.23 18.89
N GLU A 232 8.22 15.13 18.75
CA GLU A 232 9.15 15.61 19.76
C GLU A 232 8.94 17.11 20.04
N GLY A 233 9.12 17.51 21.31
CA GLY A 233 9.00 18.91 21.74
C GLY A 233 7.60 19.30 22.20
N PHE A 234 6.62 18.39 22.21
CA PHE A 234 5.35 18.66 22.87
C PHE A 234 5.60 18.89 24.36
N LYS A 235 5.28 20.10 24.82
CA LYS A 235 5.28 20.46 26.25
C LYS A 235 3.82 20.46 26.69
N GLY A 236 3.42 19.44 27.45
CA GLY A 236 2.09 19.26 28.01
C GLY A 236 1.69 20.35 28.98
#